data_ef3faa3bcaa4cc13ccd69d63381610aa
#
_entry.id   ef3faa3bcaa4cc13ccd69d63381610aa
#
_cell.length_a   1.000
_cell.length_b   1.000
_cell.length_c   1.000
_cell.angle_alpha   90.00
_cell.angle_beta   90.00
_cell.angle_gamma   90.00
#
_symmetry.space_group_name_H-M   'P 1'
#
loop_
_entity.id
_entity.type
_entity.pdbx_description
1 polymer ?
#
loop_
_entity_poly.entity_id
_entity_poly.type
_entity_poly.pdbx_seq_one_letter_code
_entity_poly.pdbx_strand_id
1 'polypeptide(L)'
;MNREIKNQSSFKTANKSVHYAPVASTRGDRVEIYRFAFEEQCAAFSRAIFNEQNPLQKSVIRYEFVKFIHEHYLEYSGDRQELLRGAAVMISLASDTIFFTITSAQASLNFYTKKLRKLQEEYASVMPRIKAATELRRKGVVYSTSVGNNLQREEARRVKSQIDETREMIRKYQSLLSRYLSICPDYIAEDITRLNSEFEQFR
;
A
#
# COMPACT_ATOMS: atom_id res chain seq x y z
N MET A 1 23.24 -9.41 17.28
CA MET A 1 22.63 -10.56 16.59
C MET A 1 21.67 -10.01 15.56
N ASN A 2 22.17 -9.78 14.33
CA ASN A 2 21.42 -9.25 13.20
C ASN A 2 20.69 -10.42 12.52
N ARG A 3 19.37 -10.47 12.64
CA ARG A 3 18.54 -11.29 11.75
C ARG A 3 18.23 -10.46 10.50
N GLU A 4 19.03 -10.66 9.46
CA GLU A 4 18.69 -10.24 8.12
C GLU A 4 17.38 -10.91 7.70
N ILE A 5 16.35 -10.10 7.52
CA ILE A 5 15.09 -10.52 6.90
C ILE A 5 15.38 -10.69 5.41
N LYS A 6 15.74 -11.89 5.01
CA LYS A 6 15.78 -12.32 3.60
C LYS A 6 14.35 -12.50 3.09
N ASN A 7 13.63 -11.42 2.87
CA ASN A 7 12.44 -11.40 2.02
C ASN A 7 12.86 -10.99 0.60
N GLN A 8 13.71 -11.80 -0.02
CA GLN A 8 13.88 -11.71 -1.46
C GLN A 8 12.77 -12.55 -2.10
N SER A 9 11.87 -11.82 -2.73
CA SER A 9 10.74 -12.28 -3.51
C SER A 9 11.04 -13.52 -4.34
N SER A 10 10.31 -14.60 -4.09
CA SER A 10 10.30 -15.83 -4.88
C SER A 10 9.77 -15.64 -6.32
N PHE A 11 9.46 -14.40 -6.72
CA PHE A 11 9.01 -14.08 -8.08
C PHE A 11 10.12 -14.03 -9.13
N LYS A 12 11.41 -13.95 -8.74
CA LYS A 12 12.52 -14.00 -9.72
C LYS A 12 12.70 -15.34 -10.42
N THR A 13 11.98 -16.38 -10.05
CA THR A 13 12.08 -17.71 -10.65
C THR A 13 11.10 -17.98 -11.78
N ALA A 14 10.11 -17.14 -12.02
CA ALA A 14 9.18 -17.31 -13.14
C ALA A 14 9.73 -16.82 -14.49
N ASN A 15 10.78 -15.99 -14.48
CA ASN A 15 11.43 -15.49 -15.71
C ASN A 15 12.64 -16.31 -16.12
N LYS A 16 12.66 -17.61 -15.88
CA LYS A 16 13.54 -18.48 -16.66
C LYS A 16 12.91 -18.57 -18.06
N SER A 17 13.46 -17.78 -18.99
CA SER A 17 13.26 -18.02 -20.42
C SER A 17 13.53 -19.52 -20.68
N VAL A 18 12.45 -20.25 -20.88
CA VAL A 18 12.55 -21.64 -21.32
C VAL A 18 13.03 -21.57 -22.76
N HIS A 19 14.36 -21.60 -22.95
CA HIS A 19 14.94 -21.77 -24.27
C HIS A 19 14.63 -23.19 -24.70
N TYR A 20 13.51 -23.38 -25.38
CA TYR A 20 13.27 -24.62 -26.12
C TYR A 20 14.25 -24.65 -27.27
N ALA A 21 15.10 -25.69 -27.31
CA ALA A 21 15.91 -25.99 -28.47
C ALA A 21 14.93 -26.22 -29.69
N PRO A 22 15.25 -25.67 -30.86
CA PRO A 22 14.37 -25.81 -32.01
C PRO A 22 14.32 -27.27 -32.44
N VAL A 23 13.33 -28.02 -31.97
CA VAL A 23 12.91 -29.26 -32.60
C VAL A 23 12.22 -28.83 -33.89
N ALA A 24 12.61 -29.42 -35.02
CA ALA A 24 11.99 -29.18 -36.31
C ALA A 24 10.53 -29.67 -36.26
N SER A 25 9.63 -28.77 -35.86
CA SER A 25 8.20 -29.09 -35.73
C SER A 25 7.43 -28.45 -36.86
N THR A 26 6.38 -29.17 -37.31
CA THR A 26 5.45 -28.64 -38.27
C THR A 26 4.73 -27.40 -37.73
N ARG A 27 4.15 -26.56 -38.58
CA ARG A 27 3.47 -25.33 -38.20
C ARG A 27 2.37 -25.57 -37.16
N GLY A 28 1.73 -26.75 -37.18
CA GLY A 28 0.72 -27.16 -36.22
C GLY A 28 1.27 -27.40 -34.80
N ASP A 29 2.41 -28.10 -34.71
CA ASP A 29 3.04 -28.43 -33.41
C ASP A 29 3.46 -27.20 -32.65
N ARG A 30 3.91 -26.16 -33.36
CA ARG A 30 4.27 -24.85 -32.72
C ARG A 30 3.09 -24.18 -32.06
N VAL A 31 1.92 -24.19 -32.71
CA VAL A 31 0.69 -23.58 -32.16
C VAL A 31 0.27 -24.29 -30.88
N GLU A 32 0.33 -25.62 -30.83
CA GLU A 32 -0.03 -26.41 -29.65
C GLU A 32 0.95 -26.19 -28.49
N ILE A 33 2.24 -26.09 -28.77
CA ILE A 33 3.26 -25.80 -27.75
C ILE A 33 3.03 -24.40 -27.12
N TYR A 34 2.76 -23.36 -27.91
CA TYR A 34 2.47 -22.04 -27.45
C TYR A 34 1.17 -21.97 -26.64
N ARG A 35 0.13 -22.68 -27.10
CA ARG A 35 -1.13 -22.78 -26.37
C ARG A 35 -0.95 -23.41 -24.99
N PHE A 36 -0.25 -24.53 -24.90
CA PHE A 36 0.04 -25.20 -23.64
C PHE A 36 0.81 -24.28 -22.68
N ALA A 37 1.83 -23.59 -23.17
CA ALA A 37 2.62 -22.65 -22.38
C ALA A 37 1.76 -21.48 -21.86
N PHE A 38 0.86 -20.92 -22.67
CA PHE A 38 -0.04 -19.86 -22.25
C PHE A 38 -1.01 -20.33 -21.16
N GLU A 39 -1.65 -21.48 -21.33
CA GLU A 39 -2.59 -22.05 -20.37
C GLU A 39 -1.91 -22.41 -19.05
N GLU A 40 -0.69 -22.95 -19.09
CA GLU A 40 0.10 -23.25 -17.89
C GLU A 40 0.46 -21.99 -17.11
N GLN A 41 0.83 -20.92 -17.80
CA GLN A 41 1.14 -19.63 -17.19
C GLN A 41 -0.12 -19.00 -16.57
N CYS A 42 -1.27 -19.04 -17.24
CA CYS A 42 -2.55 -18.60 -16.70
C CYS A 42 -2.92 -19.38 -15.43
N ALA A 43 -2.72 -20.70 -15.42
CA ALA A 43 -2.96 -21.53 -14.25
C ALA A 43 -2.00 -21.20 -13.10
N ALA A 44 -0.75 -20.86 -13.39
CA ALA A 44 0.23 -20.42 -12.39
C ALA A 44 -0.18 -19.09 -11.72
N PHE A 45 -0.57 -18.09 -12.51
CA PHE A 45 -1.11 -16.83 -11.98
C PHE A 45 -2.37 -17.04 -11.16
N SER A 46 -3.30 -17.86 -11.63
CA SER A 46 -4.54 -18.16 -10.91
C SER A 46 -4.27 -18.79 -9.55
N ARG A 47 -3.33 -19.75 -9.47
CA ARG A 47 -2.89 -20.34 -8.20
C ARG A 47 -2.22 -19.30 -7.28
N ALA A 48 -1.37 -18.44 -7.84
CA ALA A 48 -0.71 -17.38 -7.07
C ALA A 48 -1.73 -16.40 -6.48
N ILE A 49 -2.72 -15.96 -7.27
CA ILE A 49 -3.80 -15.08 -6.81
C ILE A 49 -4.64 -15.76 -5.72
N PHE A 50 -4.95 -17.05 -5.88
CA PHE A 50 -5.75 -17.78 -4.89
C PHE A 50 -5.03 -17.91 -3.55
N ASN A 51 -3.73 -18.21 -3.57
CA ASN A 51 -2.94 -18.47 -2.37
C ASN A 51 -2.50 -17.19 -1.65
N GLU A 52 -2.46 -16.03 -2.31
CA GLU A 52 -2.02 -14.79 -1.69
C GLU A 52 -3.09 -14.23 -0.74
N GLN A 53 -2.69 -13.96 0.50
CA GLN A 53 -3.57 -13.44 1.55
C GLN A 53 -3.50 -11.92 1.69
N ASN A 54 -2.38 -11.30 1.27
CA ASN A 54 -2.25 -9.84 1.32
C ASN A 54 -3.01 -9.20 0.16
N PRO A 55 -4.04 -8.38 0.41
CA PRO A 55 -4.87 -7.80 -0.66
C PRO A 55 -4.08 -6.96 -1.67
N LEU A 56 -3.09 -6.19 -1.18
CA LEU A 56 -2.26 -5.35 -2.04
C LEU A 56 -1.34 -6.20 -2.93
N GLN A 57 -0.71 -7.23 -2.37
CA GLN A 57 0.14 -8.14 -3.11
C GLN A 57 -0.65 -8.97 -4.13
N LYS A 58 -1.84 -9.41 -3.73
CA LYS A 58 -2.81 -10.06 -4.63
C LYS A 58 -3.16 -9.16 -5.82
N SER A 59 -3.31 -7.87 -5.60
CA SER A 59 -3.61 -6.90 -6.67
C SER A 59 -2.44 -6.69 -7.61
N VAL A 60 -1.21 -6.69 -7.11
CA VAL A 60 0.00 -6.66 -7.95
C VAL A 60 0.08 -7.93 -8.82
N ILE A 61 -0.20 -9.11 -8.26
CA ILE A 61 -0.22 -10.36 -9.04
C ILE A 61 -1.31 -10.32 -10.12
N ARG A 62 -2.50 -9.77 -9.83
CA ARG A 62 -3.55 -9.56 -10.83
C ARG A 62 -3.11 -8.65 -11.95
N TYR A 63 -2.43 -7.56 -11.61
CA TYR A 63 -1.85 -6.65 -12.61
C TYR A 63 -0.84 -7.37 -13.50
N GLU A 64 0.10 -8.13 -12.94
CA GLU A 64 1.09 -8.89 -13.71
C GLU A 64 0.41 -9.93 -14.62
N PHE A 65 -0.66 -10.57 -14.14
CA PHE A 65 -1.44 -11.48 -14.95
C PHE A 65 -2.15 -10.77 -16.12
N VAL A 66 -2.79 -9.64 -15.87
CA VAL A 66 -3.43 -8.86 -16.93
C VAL A 66 -2.41 -8.36 -17.96
N LYS A 67 -1.25 -7.92 -17.49
CA LYS A 67 -0.14 -7.53 -18.36
C LYS A 67 0.31 -8.69 -19.25
N PHE A 68 0.48 -9.88 -18.68
CA PHE A 68 0.77 -11.09 -19.44
C PHE A 68 -0.32 -11.40 -20.50
N ILE A 69 -1.59 -11.31 -20.12
CA ILE A 69 -2.70 -11.48 -21.07
C ILE A 69 -2.61 -10.43 -22.18
N HIS A 70 -2.39 -9.16 -21.85
CA HIS A 70 -2.29 -8.07 -22.82
C HIS A 70 -1.15 -8.27 -23.83
N GLU A 71 -0.02 -8.82 -23.40
CA GLU A 71 1.14 -9.08 -24.25
C GLU A 71 0.95 -10.33 -25.13
N HIS A 72 0.17 -11.34 -24.69
CA HIS A 72 0.10 -12.67 -25.30
C HIS A 72 -1.30 -13.12 -25.76
N TYR A 73 -2.35 -12.29 -25.63
CA TYR A 73 -3.72 -12.70 -25.95
C TYR A 73 -3.91 -13.15 -27.40
N LEU A 74 -3.06 -12.71 -28.32
CA LEU A 74 -3.10 -13.14 -29.73
C LEU A 74 -2.67 -14.61 -29.92
N GLU A 75 -1.89 -15.16 -28.99
CA GLU A 75 -1.45 -16.55 -28.98
C GLU A 75 -2.55 -17.49 -28.45
N TYR A 76 -3.57 -16.92 -27.76
CA TYR A 76 -4.68 -17.69 -27.22
C TYR A 76 -5.66 -18.13 -28.33
N SER A 77 -5.93 -19.43 -28.39
CA SER A 77 -6.78 -20.05 -29.41
C SER A 77 -8.25 -20.19 -29.00
N GLY A 78 -8.60 -19.89 -27.74
CA GLY A 78 -9.97 -19.89 -27.24
C GLY A 78 -10.71 -18.57 -27.48
N ASP A 79 -11.76 -18.31 -26.71
CA ASP A 79 -12.53 -17.09 -26.82
C ASP A 79 -11.72 -15.91 -26.22
N ARG A 80 -11.10 -15.15 -27.13
CA ARG A 80 -10.30 -13.97 -26.77
C ARG A 80 -11.12 -12.85 -26.15
N GLN A 81 -12.41 -12.73 -26.54
CA GLN A 81 -13.26 -11.68 -25.96
C GLN A 81 -13.57 -12.00 -24.50
N GLU A 82 -13.86 -13.25 -24.19
CA GLU A 82 -14.09 -13.68 -22.81
C GLU A 82 -12.82 -13.51 -21.95
N LEU A 83 -11.65 -13.88 -22.50
CA LEU A 83 -10.37 -13.65 -21.83
C LEU A 83 -10.12 -12.17 -21.52
N LEU A 84 -10.34 -11.27 -22.49
CA LEU A 84 -10.15 -9.82 -22.32
C LEU A 84 -11.18 -9.23 -21.36
N ARG A 85 -12.43 -9.70 -21.34
CA ARG A 85 -13.42 -9.31 -20.32
C ARG A 85 -12.99 -9.72 -18.91
N GLY A 86 -12.50 -10.95 -18.76
CA GLY A 86 -11.95 -11.43 -17.49
C GLY A 86 -10.77 -10.56 -17.01
N ALA A 87 -9.86 -10.22 -17.91
CA ALA A 87 -8.74 -9.33 -17.63
C ALA A 87 -9.21 -7.92 -17.23
N ALA A 88 -10.23 -7.37 -17.90
CA ALA A 88 -10.82 -6.08 -17.57
C ALA A 88 -11.39 -6.04 -16.15
N VAL A 89 -12.06 -7.09 -15.71
CA VAL A 89 -12.55 -7.20 -14.33
C VAL A 89 -11.38 -7.29 -13.33
N MET A 90 -10.36 -8.08 -13.65
CA MET A 90 -9.21 -8.25 -12.76
C MET A 90 -8.41 -6.97 -12.57
N ILE A 91 -8.17 -6.20 -13.64
CA ILE A 91 -7.42 -4.95 -13.54
C ILE A 91 -8.21 -3.88 -12.79
N SER A 92 -9.53 -3.83 -12.96
CA SER A 92 -10.40 -2.94 -12.20
C SER A 92 -10.32 -3.23 -10.70
N LEU A 93 -10.47 -4.49 -10.30
CA LEU A 93 -10.34 -4.91 -8.90
C LEU A 93 -8.96 -4.61 -8.32
N ALA A 94 -7.91 -4.75 -9.12
CA ALA A 94 -6.54 -4.42 -8.70
C ALA A 94 -6.39 -2.91 -8.48
N SER A 95 -6.86 -2.11 -9.43
CA SER A 95 -6.85 -0.64 -9.37
C SER A 95 -7.58 -0.13 -8.13
N ASP A 96 -8.81 -0.58 -7.91
CA ASP A 96 -9.64 -0.16 -6.78
C ASP A 96 -9.00 -0.49 -5.43
N THR A 97 -8.46 -1.71 -5.31
CA THR A 97 -7.80 -2.16 -4.07
C THR A 97 -6.55 -1.35 -3.77
N ILE A 98 -5.71 -1.10 -4.76
CA ILE A 98 -4.47 -0.34 -4.61
C ILE A 98 -4.78 1.11 -4.26
N PHE A 99 -5.66 1.74 -5.05
CA PHE A 99 -6.08 3.11 -4.81
C PHE A 99 -6.65 3.29 -3.41
N PHE A 100 -7.63 2.47 -3.03
CA PHE A 100 -8.25 2.54 -1.71
C PHE A 100 -7.23 2.36 -0.57
N THR A 101 -6.33 1.37 -0.69
CA THR A 101 -5.36 1.04 0.35
C THR A 101 -4.36 2.19 0.57
N ILE A 102 -3.77 2.71 -0.50
CA ILE A 102 -2.78 3.79 -0.43
C ILE A 102 -3.43 5.11 0.01
N THR A 103 -4.58 5.46 -0.60
CA THR A 103 -5.29 6.70 -0.28
C THR A 103 -5.79 6.73 1.17
N SER A 104 -6.29 5.62 1.69
CA SER A 104 -6.72 5.52 3.09
C SER A 104 -5.57 5.70 4.07
N ALA A 105 -4.41 5.10 3.78
CA ALA A 105 -3.21 5.28 4.60
C ALA A 105 -2.72 6.73 4.56
N GLN A 106 -2.70 7.36 3.39
CA GLN A 106 -2.32 8.75 3.19
C GLN A 106 -3.28 9.72 3.89
N ALA A 107 -4.58 9.47 3.79
CA ALA A 107 -5.61 10.27 4.46
C ALA A 107 -5.46 10.20 5.99
N SER A 108 -5.20 9.00 6.51
CA SER A 108 -4.94 8.80 7.94
C SER A 108 -3.68 9.54 8.41
N LEU A 109 -2.60 9.45 7.65
CA LEU A 109 -1.36 10.18 7.93
C LEU A 109 -1.60 11.69 7.97
N ASN A 110 -2.31 12.22 6.98
CA ASN A 110 -2.66 13.64 6.90
C ASN A 110 -3.55 14.08 8.08
N PHE A 111 -4.53 13.25 8.46
CA PHE A 111 -5.38 13.51 9.63
C PHE A 111 -4.56 13.62 10.93
N TYR A 112 -3.69 12.65 11.21
CA TYR A 112 -2.88 12.67 12.42
C TYR A 112 -1.84 13.79 12.42
N THR A 113 -1.30 14.15 11.27
CA THR A 113 -0.37 15.28 11.12
C THR A 113 -1.07 16.60 11.45
N LYS A 114 -2.29 16.81 10.95
CA LYS A 114 -3.12 17.99 11.28
C LYS A 114 -3.50 18.01 12.77
N LYS A 115 -3.86 16.84 13.33
CA LYS A 115 -4.17 16.69 14.76
C LYS A 115 -2.97 17.05 15.64
N LEU A 116 -1.77 16.56 15.28
CA LEU A 116 -0.54 16.86 16.00
C LEU A 116 -0.27 18.36 16.06
N ARG A 117 -0.42 19.05 14.93
CA ARG A 117 -0.24 20.50 14.87
C ARG A 117 -1.18 21.23 15.84
N LYS A 118 -2.46 20.90 15.84
CA LYS A 118 -3.45 21.49 16.76
C LYS A 118 -3.09 21.25 18.22
N LEU A 119 -2.71 20.03 18.58
CA LEU A 119 -2.29 19.69 19.94
C LEU A 119 -1.02 20.42 20.35
N GLN A 120 -0.07 20.64 19.46
CA GLN A 120 1.13 21.43 19.71
C GLN A 120 0.81 22.91 19.95
N GLU A 121 -0.11 23.49 19.17
CA GLU A 121 -0.62 24.85 19.36
C GLU A 121 -1.33 24.98 20.72
N GLU A 122 -2.18 24.03 21.10
CA GLU A 122 -2.83 23.96 22.40
C GLU A 122 -1.81 23.88 23.54
N TYR A 123 -0.85 22.97 23.46
CA TYR A 123 0.22 22.83 24.44
C TYR A 123 1.04 24.12 24.59
N ALA A 124 1.38 24.74 23.46
CA ALA A 124 2.12 26.01 23.45
C ALA A 124 1.34 27.15 24.09
N SER A 125 0.01 27.13 24.06
CA SER A 125 -0.84 28.15 24.70
C SER A 125 -0.94 27.99 26.23
N VAL A 126 -0.88 26.72 26.71
CA VAL A 126 -0.98 26.40 28.15
C VAL A 126 0.36 26.60 28.89
N MET A 127 1.47 26.26 28.26
CA MET A 127 2.79 26.26 28.90
C MET A 127 3.28 27.64 29.44
N PRO A 128 3.06 28.76 28.74
CA PRO A 128 3.43 30.10 29.30
C PRO A 128 2.69 30.43 30.60
N ARG A 129 1.41 30.05 30.68
CA ARG A 129 0.58 30.26 31.89
C ARG A 129 1.12 29.46 33.07
N ILE A 130 1.51 28.21 32.86
CA ILE A 130 2.14 27.37 33.90
C ILE A 130 3.48 27.94 34.33
N LYS A 131 4.31 28.41 33.38
CA LYS A 131 5.61 29.04 33.69
C LYS A 131 5.43 30.30 34.51
N ALA A 132 4.51 31.19 34.10
CA ALA A 132 4.23 32.43 34.82
C ALA A 132 3.73 32.15 36.26
N ALA A 133 2.82 31.21 36.43
CA ALA A 133 2.32 30.82 37.75
C ALA A 133 3.42 30.19 38.63
N THR A 134 4.33 29.43 38.06
CA THR A 134 5.47 28.85 38.79
C THR A 134 6.47 29.93 39.22
N GLU A 135 6.70 30.93 38.39
CA GLU A 135 7.60 32.06 38.68
C GLU A 135 7.05 32.93 39.80
N LEU A 136 5.75 33.25 39.79
CA LEU A 136 5.08 33.99 40.85
C LEU A 136 5.17 33.25 42.19
N ARG A 137 4.98 31.92 42.19
CA ARG A 137 5.15 31.13 43.41
C ARG A 137 6.58 31.13 43.94
N ARG A 138 7.56 31.15 43.07
CA ARG A 138 8.99 31.22 43.40
C ARG A 138 9.35 32.57 44.08
N LYS A 139 8.64 33.64 43.69
CA LYS A 139 8.79 35.00 44.27
C LYS A 139 7.99 35.19 45.56
N GLY A 140 7.41 34.14 46.15
CA GLY A 140 6.69 34.20 47.42
C GLY A 140 5.29 34.81 47.30
N VAL A 141 4.80 35.09 46.11
CA VAL A 141 3.44 35.59 45.90
C VAL A 141 2.47 34.45 46.03
N VAL A 142 1.88 34.30 47.21
CA VAL A 142 0.88 33.25 47.49
C VAL A 142 -0.47 33.70 46.93
N TYR A 143 -0.79 33.22 45.73
CA TYR A 143 -2.17 33.32 45.25
C TYR A 143 -2.98 32.11 45.76
N SER A 144 -4.22 32.36 46.20
CA SER A 144 -5.18 31.34 46.64
C SER A 144 -5.65 30.38 45.50
N THR A 145 -4.97 30.39 44.36
CA THR A 145 -5.32 29.66 43.14
C THR A 145 -4.54 28.36 42.94
N SER A 146 -4.19 27.67 44.04
CA SER A 146 -3.52 26.35 43.95
C SER A 146 -4.30 25.35 43.11
N VAL A 147 -5.64 25.42 43.13
CA VAL A 147 -6.54 24.58 42.34
C VAL A 147 -6.41 24.88 40.85
N GLY A 148 -6.40 26.14 40.44
CA GLY A 148 -6.29 26.50 39.01
C GLY A 148 -4.95 26.08 38.38
N ASN A 149 -3.85 26.19 39.16
CA ASN A 149 -2.52 25.73 38.68
C ASN A 149 -2.43 24.20 38.54
N ASN A 150 -3.12 23.44 39.38
CA ASN A 150 -3.17 21.98 39.26
C ASN A 150 -3.96 21.56 38.05
N LEU A 151 -5.11 22.16 37.78
CA LEU A 151 -5.92 21.92 36.60
C LEU A 151 -5.13 22.19 35.30
N GLN A 152 -4.42 23.31 35.22
CA GLN A 152 -3.59 23.65 34.05
C GLN A 152 -2.44 22.65 33.84
N ARG A 153 -1.83 22.16 34.93
CA ARG A 153 -0.80 21.10 34.83
C ARG A 153 -1.35 19.77 34.38
N GLU A 154 -2.53 19.39 34.83
CA GLU A 154 -3.23 18.20 34.43
C GLU A 154 -3.63 18.30 32.95
N GLU A 155 -4.14 19.44 32.51
CA GLU A 155 -4.43 19.74 31.12
C GLU A 155 -3.18 19.61 30.24
N ALA A 156 -2.06 20.21 30.63
CA ALA A 156 -0.80 20.10 29.91
C ALA A 156 -0.27 18.67 29.85
N ARG A 157 -0.44 17.87 30.92
CA ARG A 157 -0.08 16.45 30.92
C ARG A 157 -0.95 15.67 29.96
N ARG A 158 -2.27 15.91 29.97
CA ARG A 158 -3.22 15.28 29.05
C ARG A 158 -2.88 15.58 27.59
N VAL A 159 -2.67 16.86 27.28
CA VAL A 159 -2.31 17.28 25.92
C VAL A 159 -0.98 16.67 25.49
N LYS A 160 0.01 16.60 26.40
CA LYS A 160 1.30 15.95 26.12
C LYS A 160 1.14 14.47 25.82
N SER A 161 0.34 13.72 26.59
CA SER A 161 0.03 12.32 26.31
C SER A 161 -0.59 12.14 24.92
N GLN A 162 -1.56 12.99 24.59
CA GLN A 162 -2.20 12.96 23.26
C GLN A 162 -1.23 13.30 22.12
N ILE A 163 -0.25 14.18 22.36
CA ILE A 163 0.83 14.47 21.40
C ILE A 163 1.66 13.21 21.17
N ASP A 164 2.07 12.52 22.23
CA ASP A 164 2.92 11.35 22.14
C ASP A 164 2.18 10.18 21.45
N GLU A 165 0.93 9.93 21.80
CA GLU A 165 0.05 8.97 21.13
C GLU A 165 -0.14 9.31 19.62
N THR A 166 -0.36 10.59 19.32
CA THR A 166 -0.53 11.05 17.93
C THR A 166 0.75 10.88 17.11
N ARG A 167 1.92 11.12 17.70
CA ARG A 167 3.23 10.86 17.08
C ARG A 167 3.43 9.38 16.77
N GLU A 168 2.99 8.51 17.66
CA GLU A 168 3.08 7.08 17.47
C GLU A 168 2.19 6.62 16.30
N MET A 169 0.96 7.16 16.21
CA MET A 169 0.09 6.91 15.07
C MET A 169 0.68 7.41 13.74
N ILE A 170 1.33 8.57 13.73
CA ILE A 170 2.04 9.08 12.55
C ILE A 170 3.14 8.11 12.12
N ARG A 171 4.00 7.65 13.04
CA ARG A 171 5.05 6.67 12.74
C ARG A 171 4.48 5.38 12.18
N LYS A 172 3.38 4.89 12.76
CA LYS A 172 2.68 3.69 12.29
C LYS A 172 2.21 3.84 10.84
N TYR A 173 1.53 4.95 10.51
CA TYR A 173 1.04 5.17 9.14
C TYR A 173 2.16 5.47 8.14
N GLN A 174 3.23 6.15 8.55
CA GLN A 174 4.44 6.31 7.73
C GLN A 174 5.08 4.96 7.39
N SER A 175 5.25 4.08 8.38
CA SER A 175 5.77 2.74 8.18
C SER A 175 4.85 1.89 7.28
N LEU A 176 3.53 2.00 7.48
CA LEU A 176 2.55 1.29 6.67
C LEU A 176 2.58 1.75 5.21
N LEU A 177 2.60 3.06 4.98
CA LEU A 177 2.68 3.65 3.64
C LEU A 177 3.99 3.25 2.94
N SER A 178 5.13 3.32 3.64
CA SER A 178 6.42 2.86 3.11
C SER A 178 6.38 1.38 2.69
N ARG A 179 5.72 0.54 3.50
CA ARG A 179 5.51 -0.87 3.15
C ARG A 179 4.61 -1.03 1.92
N TYR A 180 3.54 -0.24 1.81
CA TYR A 180 2.65 -0.30 0.64
C TYR A 180 3.37 0.12 -0.63
N LEU A 181 4.17 1.18 -0.58
CA LEU A 181 4.97 1.64 -1.72
C LEU A 181 6.10 0.66 -2.09
N SER A 182 6.58 -0.15 -1.15
CA SER A 182 7.52 -1.22 -1.47
C SER A 182 6.87 -2.42 -2.16
N ILE A 183 5.58 -2.66 -1.93
CA ILE A 183 4.80 -3.73 -2.60
C ILE A 183 4.29 -3.24 -3.95
N CYS A 184 3.79 -2.02 -4.01
CA CYS A 184 3.25 -1.39 -5.22
C CYS A 184 3.91 -0.01 -5.40
N PRO A 185 5.09 0.05 -6.03
CA PRO A 185 5.74 1.30 -6.40
C PRO A 185 4.88 2.15 -7.36
N ASP A 186 5.14 3.44 -7.41
CA ASP A 186 4.35 4.40 -8.19
C ASP A 186 4.24 4.02 -9.67
N TYR A 187 5.31 3.50 -10.28
CA TYR A 187 5.30 3.06 -11.68
C TYR A 187 4.33 1.89 -11.94
N ILE A 188 4.11 1.00 -10.95
CA ILE A 188 3.10 -0.07 -11.04
C ILE A 188 1.69 0.54 -10.96
N ALA A 189 1.49 1.50 -10.05
CA ALA A 189 0.20 2.17 -9.90
C ALA A 189 -0.19 2.95 -11.16
N GLU A 190 0.77 3.62 -11.80
CA GLU A 190 0.59 4.32 -13.07
C GLU A 190 0.26 3.34 -14.21
N ASP A 191 0.98 2.23 -14.31
CA ASP A 191 0.77 1.22 -15.35
C ASP A 191 -0.58 0.50 -15.17
N ILE A 192 -1.00 0.23 -13.93
CA ILE A 192 -2.34 -0.29 -13.62
C ILE A 192 -3.43 0.69 -14.08
N THR A 193 -3.24 1.98 -13.84
CA THR A 193 -4.20 3.01 -14.26
C THR A 193 -4.33 3.04 -15.77
N ARG A 194 -3.20 2.97 -16.48
CA ARG A 194 -3.17 2.92 -17.94
C ARG A 194 -3.85 1.67 -18.48
N LEU A 195 -3.49 0.48 -18.00
CA LEU A 195 -4.11 -0.78 -18.41
C LEU A 195 -5.60 -0.82 -18.09
N ASN A 196 -6.01 -0.31 -16.94
CA ASN A 196 -7.42 -0.26 -16.57
C ASN A 196 -8.23 0.58 -17.58
N SER A 197 -7.66 1.68 -18.05
CA SER A 197 -8.28 2.52 -19.09
C SER A 197 -8.31 1.81 -20.46
N GLU A 198 -7.23 1.12 -20.85
CA GLU A 198 -7.17 0.35 -22.10
C GLU A 198 -8.18 -0.80 -22.14
N PHE A 199 -8.38 -1.47 -21.00
CA PHE A 199 -9.33 -2.57 -20.88
C PHE A 199 -10.79 -2.15 -20.68
N GLU A 200 -11.08 -0.87 -20.49
CA GLU A 200 -12.44 -0.38 -20.28
C GLU A 200 -13.37 -0.70 -21.47
N GLN A 201 -12.83 -0.72 -22.68
CA GLN A 201 -13.58 -1.10 -23.90
C GLN A 201 -14.06 -2.58 -23.93
N PHE A 202 -13.56 -3.43 -23.07
CA PHE A 202 -13.93 -4.86 -22.98
C PHE A 202 -14.90 -5.16 -21.84
N ARG A 203 -15.33 -4.16 -21.06
CA ARG A 203 -16.33 -4.30 -19.98
C ARG A 203 -17.76 -4.27 -20.50
#